data_d06482ad61eb53fe4c8ea06239432652
#
_entry.id   d06482ad61eb53fe4c8ea06239432652
#
_cell.length_a   1.000
_cell.length_b   1.000
_cell.length_c   1.000
_cell.angle_alpha   90.00
_cell.angle_beta   90.00
_cell.angle_gamma   90.00
#
_symmetry.space_group_name_H-M   'P 1'
#
loop_
_entity.id
_entity.type
_entity.pdbx_description
1 polymer ?
#
loop_
_entity_poly.entity_id
_entity_poly.type
_entity_poly.pdbx_seq_one_letter_code
_entity_poly.pdbx_strand_id
1 'polypeptide(L)'
;MQYIRHAKGALTVAAATAACHAVMSGGYAWARDSAAASGDTLFSGAFEFFFTTAASWALMPLLLRFGMLVLRETGNTPFVLVGGLVWVVLSGYFIDDIDRVGGHIPIPALAAYVLLGTAVAGAGPGHRPDDA
;
A
#
# COMPACT_ATOMS: atom_id res chain seq x y z
N MET A 1 -14.08 -14.71 15.96
CA MET A 1 -13.81 -15.61 14.84
C MET A 1 -12.64 -15.10 14.02
N GLN A 2 -11.59 -15.92 13.92
CA GLN A 2 -10.40 -15.54 13.19
C GLN A 2 -10.65 -15.39 11.68
N TYR A 3 -11.53 -16.20 11.14
CA TYR A 3 -11.85 -16.14 9.70
C TYR A 3 -12.41 -14.78 9.29
N ILE A 4 -13.26 -14.20 10.13
CA ILE A 4 -13.85 -12.90 9.84
C ILE A 4 -12.77 -11.83 9.84
N ARG A 5 -11.85 -11.88 10.79
CA ARG A 5 -10.75 -10.91 10.86
C ARG A 5 -9.81 -11.06 9.66
N HIS A 6 -9.48 -12.28 9.25
CA HIS A 6 -8.69 -12.52 8.04
C HIS A 6 -9.41 -11.98 6.80
N ALA A 7 -10.71 -12.23 6.67
CA ALA A 7 -11.48 -11.75 5.54
C ALA A 7 -11.54 -10.22 5.48
N LYS A 8 -11.75 -9.57 6.62
CA LYS A 8 -11.74 -8.11 6.71
C LYS A 8 -10.36 -7.55 6.38
N GLY A 9 -9.31 -8.20 6.87
CA GLY A 9 -7.94 -7.83 6.57
C GLY A 9 -7.63 -7.97 5.09
N ALA A 10 -8.03 -9.07 4.47
CA ALA A 10 -7.82 -9.31 3.04
C ALA A 10 -8.50 -8.24 2.20
N LEU A 11 -9.74 -7.92 2.51
CA LEU A 11 -10.50 -6.89 1.82
C LEU A 11 -9.83 -5.52 1.97
N THR A 12 -9.43 -5.18 3.18
CA THR A 12 -8.77 -3.90 3.48
C THR A 12 -7.43 -3.78 2.74
N VAL A 13 -6.60 -4.82 2.81
CA VAL A 13 -5.28 -4.82 2.14
C VAL A 13 -5.45 -4.73 0.63
N ALA A 14 -6.38 -5.50 0.07
CA ALA A 14 -6.60 -5.49 -1.37
C ALA A 14 -7.06 -4.11 -1.86
N ALA A 15 -8.02 -3.50 -1.15
CA ALA A 15 -8.51 -2.17 -1.50
C ALA A 15 -7.43 -1.10 -1.33
N ALA A 16 -6.67 -1.16 -0.23
CA ALA A 16 -5.58 -0.22 0.03
C ALA A 16 -4.47 -0.36 -1.00
N THR A 17 -4.13 -1.59 -1.36
CA THR A 17 -3.12 -1.88 -2.39
C THR A 17 -3.53 -1.28 -3.73
N ALA A 18 -4.77 -1.49 -4.14
CA ALA A 18 -5.28 -0.93 -5.38
C ALA A 18 -5.21 0.60 -5.37
N ALA A 19 -5.62 1.23 -4.28
CA ALA A 19 -5.62 2.68 -4.14
C ALA A 19 -4.19 3.24 -4.16
N CYS A 20 -3.28 2.69 -3.36
CA CYS A 20 -1.90 3.17 -3.28
C CYS A 20 -1.13 2.93 -4.57
N HIS A 21 -1.37 1.79 -5.22
CA HIS A 21 -0.76 1.51 -6.52
C HIS A 21 -1.27 2.48 -7.58
N ALA A 22 -2.57 2.78 -7.58
CA ALA A 22 -3.15 3.75 -8.51
C ALA A 22 -2.57 5.15 -8.31
N VAL A 23 -2.35 5.54 -7.05
CA VAL A 23 -1.70 6.81 -6.72
C VAL A 23 -0.29 6.86 -7.31
N MET A 24 0.49 5.80 -7.14
CA MET A 24 1.85 5.75 -7.69
C MET A 24 1.83 5.78 -9.22
N SER A 25 1.02 4.96 -9.86
CA SER A 25 0.90 4.93 -11.31
C SER A 25 0.51 6.30 -11.88
N GLY A 26 -0.54 6.90 -11.32
CA GLY A 26 -1.04 8.20 -11.79
C GLY A 26 -0.07 9.33 -11.49
N GLY A 27 0.52 9.33 -10.29
CA GLY A 27 1.46 10.36 -9.89
C GLY A 27 2.77 10.30 -10.67
N TYR A 28 3.25 9.11 -10.98
CA TYR A 28 4.46 8.97 -11.80
C TYR A 28 4.20 9.37 -13.26
N ALA A 29 3.01 9.11 -13.77
CA ALA A 29 2.61 9.63 -15.08
C ALA A 29 2.60 11.16 -15.07
N TRP A 30 2.06 11.76 -14.03
CA TRP A 30 2.10 13.21 -13.82
C TRP A 30 3.55 13.73 -13.80
N ALA A 31 4.44 13.05 -13.09
CA ALA A 31 5.84 13.42 -13.02
C ALA A 31 6.51 13.39 -14.42
N ARG A 32 6.25 12.33 -15.18
CA ARG A 32 6.78 12.22 -16.55
C ARG A 32 6.22 13.31 -17.47
N ASP A 33 4.93 13.60 -17.36
CA ASP A 33 4.30 14.63 -18.17
C ASP A 33 4.85 16.02 -17.81
N SER A 34 5.06 16.29 -16.52
CA SER A 34 5.65 17.55 -16.06
C SER A 34 7.09 17.69 -16.55
N ALA A 35 7.86 16.62 -16.52
CA ALA A 35 9.25 16.63 -17.01
C ALA A 35 9.28 16.92 -18.52
N ALA A 36 8.42 16.27 -19.29
CA ALA A 36 8.33 16.49 -20.74
C ALA A 36 7.92 17.93 -21.06
N ALA A 37 6.94 18.47 -20.32
CA ALA A 37 6.49 19.84 -20.52
C ALA A 37 7.56 20.88 -20.19
N SER A 38 8.49 20.53 -19.28
CA SER A 38 9.59 21.41 -18.87
C SER A 38 10.85 21.25 -19.75
N GLY A 39 10.79 20.41 -20.79
CA GLY A 39 11.92 20.17 -21.68
C GLY A 39 12.99 19.25 -21.09
N ASP A 40 12.63 18.40 -20.16
CA ASP A 40 13.50 17.40 -19.52
C ASP A 40 14.77 18.02 -18.92
N THR A 41 14.61 19.16 -18.25
CA THR A 41 15.72 19.81 -17.54
C THR A 41 16.04 19.00 -16.28
N LEU A 42 17.21 19.28 -15.68
CA LEU A 42 17.66 18.61 -14.46
C LEU A 42 16.60 18.77 -13.37
N PHE A 43 16.23 17.65 -12.74
CA PHE A 43 15.20 17.57 -11.70
C PHE A 43 13.76 17.84 -12.16
N SER A 44 13.52 17.89 -13.48
CA SER A 44 12.15 17.98 -13.99
C SER A 44 11.32 16.79 -13.53
N GLY A 45 10.16 17.06 -12.94
CA GLY A 45 9.28 16.01 -12.44
C GLY A 45 9.70 15.42 -11.09
N ALA A 46 10.83 15.87 -10.52
CA ALA A 46 11.32 15.32 -9.24
C ALA A 46 10.34 15.58 -8.10
N PHE A 47 9.77 16.79 -8.02
CA PHE A 47 8.79 17.12 -6.98
C PHE A 47 7.58 16.18 -7.06
N GLU A 48 7.03 16.02 -8.25
CA GLU A 48 5.86 15.18 -8.49
C GLU A 48 6.15 13.72 -8.14
N PHE A 49 7.33 13.24 -8.51
CA PHE A 49 7.77 11.88 -8.21
C PHE A 49 7.88 11.64 -6.70
N PHE A 50 8.60 12.51 -6.00
CA PHE A 50 8.80 12.36 -4.57
C PHE A 50 7.52 12.59 -3.78
N PHE A 51 6.71 13.55 -4.19
CA PHE A 51 5.40 13.80 -3.57
C PHE A 51 4.50 12.56 -3.71
N THR A 52 4.45 11.97 -4.89
CA THR A 52 3.65 10.78 -5.15
C THR A 52 4.11 9.60 -4.30
N THR A 53 5.42 9.38 -4.24
CA THR A 53 5.99 8.28 -3.44
C THR A 53 5.66 8.46 -1.96
N ALA A 54 5.88 9.67 -1.43
CA ALA A 54 5.58 9.97 -0.04
C ALA A 54 4.08 9.83 0.25
N ALA A 55 3.23 10.28 -0.66
CA ALA A 55 1.78 10.17 -0.52
C ALA A 55 1.33 8.71 -0.46
N SER A 56 1.85 7.86 -1.35
CA SER A 56 1.52 6.42 -1.34
C SER A 56 1.99 5.76 -0.05
N TRP A 57 3.21 6.07 0.40
CA TRP A 57 3.76 5.49 1.62
C TRP A 57 3.01 5.92 2.87
N ALA A 58 2.53 7.16 2.92
CA ALA A 58 1.70 7.64 4.04
C ALA A 58 0.27 7.12 3.96
N LEU A 59 -0.25 7.00 2.75
CA LEU A 59 -1.64 6.58 2.53
C LEU A 59 -1.87 5.12 2.92
N MET A 60 -0.89 4.24 2.67
CA MET A 60 -1.06 2.82 2.96
C MET A 60 -1.43 2.55 4.44
N PRO A 61 -0.63 2.98 5.43
CA PRO A 61 -1.01 2.75 6.82
C PRO A 61 -2.33 3.42 7.21
N LEU A 62 -2.61 4.59 6.65
CA LEU A 62 -3.87 5.29 6.92
C LEU A 62 -5.07 4.49 6.41
N LEU A 63 -4.98 3.95 5.19
CA LEU A 63 -6.05 3.15 4.61
C LEU A 63 -6.22 1.82 5.36
N LEU A 64 -5.12 1.19 5.75
CA LEU A 64 -5.20 -0.05 6.52
C LEU A 64 -5.91 0.18 7.85
N ARG A 65 -5.52 1.23 8.55
CA ARG A 65 -6.15 1.56 9.83
C ARG A 65 -7.63 1.94 9.65
N PHE A 66 -7.90 2.83 8.71
CA PHE A 66 -9.25 3.30 8.45
C PHE A 66 -10.17 2.16 8.03
N GLY A 67 -9.71 1.30 7.12
CA GLY A 67 -10.49 0.17 6.64
C GLY A 67 -10.88 -0.79 7.76
N MET A 68 -9.93 -1.12 8.64
CA MET A 68 -10.21 -2.00 9.77
C MET A 68 -11.15 -1.35 10.78
N LEU A 69 -11.01 -0.05 11.00
CA LEU A 69 -11.93 0.68 11.89
C LEU A 69 -13.35 0.70 11.33
N VAL A 70 -13.51 0.91 10.03
CA VAL A 70 -14.82 0.87 9.36
C VAL A 70 -15.44 -0.52 9.50
N LEU A 71 -14.62 -1.56 9.44
CA LEU A 71 -15.07 -2.94 9.60
C LEU A 71 -15.17 -3.36 11.07
N ARG A 72 -15.03 -2.41 11.98
CA ARG A 72 -15.20 -2.59 13.43
C ARG A 72 -14.18 -3.55 14.05
N GLU A 73 -12.94 -3.51 13.55
CA GLU A 73 -11.85 -4.27 14.13
C GLU A 73 -10.96 -3.36 14.96
N THR A 74 -10.45 -3.88 16.08
CA THR A 74 -9.53 -3.19 16.98
C THR A 74 -8.22 -3.95 17.05
N GLY A 75 -7.23 -3.38 17.72
CA GLY A 75 -5.92 -4.02 17.84
C GLY A 75 -5.21 -4.14 16.50
N ASN A 76 -5.26 -3.09 15.69
CA ASN A 76 -4.77 -3.12 14.32
C ASN A 76 -3.33 -2.64 14.18
N THR A 77 -2.66 -2.28 15.29
CA THR A 77 -1.32 -1.71 15.25
C THR A 77 -0.31 -2.62 14.53
N PRO A 78 -0.21 -3.92 14.84
CA PRO A 78 0.72 -4.78 14.09
C PRO A 78 0.40 -4.85 12.60
N PHE A 79 -0.86 -4.93 12.27
CA PHE A 79 -1.33 -4.99 10.89
C PHE A 79 -0.93 -3.71 10.12
N VAL A 80 -1.17 -2.55 10.72
CA VAL A 80 -0.86 -1.25 10.12
C VAL A 80 0.65 -1.07 9.97
N LEU A 81 1.42 -1.41 11.03
CA LEU A 81 2.88 -1.26 10.99
C LEU A 81 3.52 -2.19 9.95
N VAL A 82 3.19 -3.46 9.99
CA VAL A 82 3.77 -4.44 9.06
C VAL A 82 3.32 -4.13 7.64
N GLY A 83 2.03 -3.87 7.45
CA GLY A 83 1.49 -3.56 6.12
C GLY A 83 2.12 -2.30 5.54
N GLY A 84 2.26 -1.26 6.35
CA GLY A 84 2.89 -0.02 5.91
C GLY A 84 4.36 -0.19 5.56
N LEU A 85 5.13 -0.84 6.44
CA LEU A 85 6.57 -1.05 6.22
C LEU A 85 6.83 -1.95 5.01
N VAL A 86 6.09 -3.05 4.89
CA VAL A 86 6.26 -3.96 3.75
C VAL A 86 5.87 -3.26 2.45
N TRP A 87 4.84 -2.40 2.48
CA TRP A 87 4.48 -1.62 1.30
C TRP A 87 5.61 -0.69 0.87
N VAL A 88 6.26 -0.01 1.82
CA VAL A 88 7.41 0.85 1.51
C VAL A 88 8.51 0.05 0.82
N VAL A 89 8.86 -1.10 1.37
CA VAL A 89 9.91 -1.96 0.80
C VAL A 89 9.49 -2.49 -0.57
N LEU A 90 8.29 -3.00 -0.68
CA LEU A 90 7.79 -3.60 -1.92
C LEU A 90 7.69 -2.56 -3.04
N SER A 91 7.01 -1.45 -2.76
CA SER A 91 6.83 -0.41 -3.78
C SER A 91 8.14 0.27 -4.13
N GLY A 92 9.03 0.45 -3.16
CA GLY A 92 10.37 0.98 -3.41
C GLY A 92 11.21 0.05 -4.28
N TYR A 93 11.12 -1.24 -4.04
CA TYR A 93 11.85 -2.23 -4.84
C TYR A 93 11.37 -2.25 -6.30
N PHE A 94 10.07 -2.14 -6.52
CA PHE A 94 9.46 -2.19 -7.85
C PHE A 94 9.14 -0.82 -8.42
N ILE A 95 9.78 0.23 -7.91
CA ILE A 95 9.46 1.61 -8.30
C ILE A 95 9.66 1.83 -9.82
N ASP A 96 10.71 1.24 -10.38
CA ASP A 96 11.00 1.35 -11.81
C ASP A 96 9.95 0.61 -12.66
N ASP A 97 9.40 -0.46 -12.12
CA ASP A 97 8.34 -1.21 -12.80
C ASP A 97 7.02 -0.45 -12.81
N ILE A 98 6.75 0.35 -11.78
CA ILE A 98 5.57 1.19 -11.70
C ILE A 98 5.76 2.45 -12.56
N ASP A 99 6.97 3.02 -12.55
CA ASP A 99 7.29 4.28 -13.23
C ASP A 99 7.59 4.06 -14.70
N ARG A 100 6.60 3.54 -15.40
CA ARG A 100 6.62 3.43 -16.86
C ARG A 100 5.20 3.38 -17.38
N VAL A 101 5.02 3.66 -18.66
CA VAL A 101 3.71 3.66 -19.27
C VAL A 101 3.12 2.25 -19.17
N GLY A 102 1.97 2.12 -18.53
CA GLY A 102 1.33 0.83 -18.28
C GLY A 102 2.04 -0.03 -17.25
N GLY A 103 3.00 0.53 -16.51
CA GLY A 103 3.77 -0.22 -15.52
C GLY A 103 2.98 -0.54 -14.27
N HIS A 104 3.35 -1.64 -13.63
CA HIS A 104 2.75 -2.07 -12.38
C HIS A 104 3.70 -3.00 -11.63
N ILE A 105 3.44 -3.16 -10.35
CA ILE A 105 4.14 -4.18 -9.54
C ILE A 105 3.73 -5.55 -10.10
N PRO A 106 4.68 -6.50 -10.24
CA PRO A 106 4.34 -7.83 -10.70
C PRO A 106 3.20 -8.46 -9.89
N ILE A 107 2.26 -9.09 -10.57
CA ILE A 107 1.09 -9.67 -9.93
C ILE A 107 1.44 -10.66 -8.81
N PRO A 108 2.43 -11.58 -8.97
CA PRO A 108 2.82 -12.46 -7.86
C PRO A 108 3.27 -11.70 -6.62
N ALA A 109 3.97 -10.57 -6.79
CA ALA A 109 4.41 -9.76 -5.65
C ALA A 109 3.23 -9.09 -4.94
N LEU A 110 2.27 -8.57 -5.71
CA LEU A 110 1.04 -8.01 -5.13
C LEU A 110 0.24 -9.07 -4.39
N ALA A 111 0.11 -10.26 -4.98
CA ALA A 111 -0.58 -11.38 -4.34
C ALA A 111 0.10 -11.78 -3.03
N ALA A 112 1.43 -11.87 -3.03
CA ALA A 112 2.20 -12.17 -1.82
C ALA A 112 1.97 -11.11 -0.74
N TYR A 113 1.94 -9.84 -1.11
CA TYR A 113 1.69 -8.75 -0.17
C TYR A 113 0.29 -8.86 0.46
N VAL A 114 -0.73 -9.12 -0.35
CA VAL A 114 -2.10 -9.27 0.16
C VAL A 114 -2.20 -10.48 1.09
N LEU A 115 -1.55 -11.59 0.74
CA LEU A 115 -1.54 -12.78 1.59
C LEU A 115 -0.85 -12.51 2.93
N LEU A 116 0.28 -11.81 2.90
CA LEU A 116 1.00 -11.44 4.12
C LEU A 116 0.13 -10.54 5.01
N GLY A 117 -0.48 -9.53 4.42
CA GLY A 117 -1.37 -8.63 5.16
C GLY A 117 -2.55 -9.37 5.77
N THR A 118 -3.13 -10.30 5.02
CA THR A 118 -4.22 -11.13 5.50
C THR A 118 -3.80 -11.96 6.73
N ALA A 119 -2.62 -12.58 6.65
CA ALA A 119 -2.09 -13.37 7.76
C ALA A 119 -1.86 -12.51 9.01
N VAL A 120 -1.24 -11.33 8.82
CA VAL A 120 -0.96 -10.43 9.94
C VAL A 120 -2.24 -9.89 10.55
N ALA A 121 -3.27 -9.62 9.74
CA ALA A 121 -4.57 -9.17 10.25
C ALA A 121 -5.18 -10.19 11.21
N GLY A 122 -5.07 -11.47 10.87
CA GLY A 122 -5.59 -12.55 11.72
C GLY A 122 -4.79 -12.76 13.00
N ALA A 123 -3.52 -12.35 13.02
CA ALA A 123 -2.64 -12.48 14.18
C ALA A 123 -2.72 -11.30 15.13
N GLY A 124 -3.75 -10.45 15.01
CA GLY A 124 -3.88 -9.25 15.81
C GLY A 124 -4.01 -9.54 17.31
N PRO A 125 -3.70 -8.54 18.16
CA PRO A 125 -3.63 -8.72 19.61
C PRO A 125 -4.98 -8.94 20.30
N GLY A 126 -6.08 -8.83 19.57
CA GLY A 126 -7.40 -9.16 20.13
C GLY A 126 -7.61 -10.64 20.44
N HIS A 127 -6.71 -11.50 19.94
CA HIS A 127 -6.80 -12.93 20.18
C HIS A 127 -5.92 -13.32 21.35
N ARG A 128 -6.53 -13.47 22.51
CA ARG A 128 -5.84 -13.96 23.72
C ARG A 128 -6.31 -15.38 24.02
N PRO A 129 -5.40 -16.23 24.54
CA PRO A 129 -5.80 -17.60 24.92
C PRO A 129 -6.92 -17.61 25.96
N ASP A 130 -6.92 -16.62 26.86
CA ASP A 130 -7.94 -16.51 27.90
C ASP A 130 -9.27 -15.93 27.40
N ASP A 131 -9.30 -15.42 26.19
CA ASP A 131 -10.52 -14.94 25.54
C ASP A 131 -11.19 -16.06 24.74
N ALA A 132 -10.54 -17.18 24.65
CA ALA A 132 -11.03 -18.31 23.87
C ALA A 132 -12.18 -19.05 24.58
#